data_a2715c5eabdb60afcbaf5f8ff98716ac
#
_entry.id   a2715c5eabdb60afcbaf5f8ff98716ac
#
_cell.length_a   1.000
_cell.length_b   1.000
_cell.length_c   1.000
_cell.angle_alpha   90.00
_cell.angle_beta   90.00
_cell.angle_gamma   90.00
#
_symmetry.space_group_name_H-M   'P 1'
#
loop_
_entity.id
_entity.type
_entity.pdbx_description
1 polymer ?
#
loop_
_entity_poly.entity_id
_entity_poly.type
_entity_poly.pdbx_seq_one_letter_code
_entity_poly.pdbx_strand_id
1 'polypeptide(L)'
;MQCPRRRIDFKRCLAFLLPPLLLMLYQLLFSEYTSLYPDARLYLSIADNFLHTGHFIQTDRAGVEIVVPFAYPLYITLLRAVGMPLVGFTVLNLLSVGASSVFLYDTERRLFGSGGFSCMAYTVILLRVVLPPSNLYVEFFYLFMLCWLQWLAFCEGLPPKKRLLLMNIAGFLAFASRPVLAPIYAAVVLYTLWKCVKERLSRALPVAVVVVPLLIFAFNTAVNYRETGEIIPISNYAADAVCFALNPNSTIWTSQLNFTADDTVPELLEIYGNGALSLSEKNRAFYALTRQFVLHNTGHVVSVTLKRAWTMFFYFTHGMMTAALLGVLWMLRRTPRGETRSLVLAELVLSALLVVITSAGIYEARYILPVWPAAAIHIAAIPHYVLQWYFARRRAKQK
;
A
#
# COMPACT_ATOMS: atom_id res chain seq x y z
N MET A 1 -30.59 -5.46 -2.94
CA MET A 1 -30.37 -6.93 -2.89
C MET A 1 -29.88 -7.25 -1.47
N GLN A 2 -30.71 -7.82 -0.62
CA GLN A 2 -30.25 -8.36 0.66
C GLN A 2 -29.54 -9.68 0.34
N CYS A 3 -28.22 -9.67 0.38
CA CYS A 3 -27.45 -10.90 0.24
C CYS A 3 -27.70 -11.76 1.51
N PRO A 4 -28.30 -12.95 1.41
CA PRO A 4 -28.51 -13.77 2.57
C PRO A 4 -27.17 -14.03 3.27
N ARG A 5 -27.13 -14.00 4.60
CA ARG A 5 -25.98 -14.39 5.43
C ARG A 5 -25.55 -15.84 5.14
N ARG A 6 -24.96 -16.09 3.98
CA ARG A 6 -24.42 -17.42 3.66
C ARG A 6 -23.14 -17.60 4.46
N ARG A 7 -23.09 -18.65 5.26
CA ARG A 7 -21.88 -19.10 5.96
C ARG A 7 -20.75 -19.27 4.92
N ILE A 8 -19.54 -18.86 5.28
CA ILE A 8 -18.36 -19.10 4.44
C ILE A 8 -18.26 -20.61 4.24
N ASP A 9 -18.28 -21.06 3.00
CA ASP A 9 -17.96 -22.44 2.68
C ASP A 9 -16.45 -22.64 2.85
N PHE A 10 -16.09 -23.09 4.03
CA PHE A 10 -14.69 -23.20 4.44
C PHE A 10 -13.88 -24.11 3.51
N LYS A 11 -14.47 -25.19 2.98
CA LYS A 11 -13.77 -26.09 2.03
C LYS A 11 -13.44 -25.40 0.73
N ARG A 12 -14.37 -24.62 0.16
CA ARG A 12 -14.11 -23.83 -1.05
C ARG A 12 -13.14 -22.69 -0.78
N CYS A 13 -13.30 -22.00 0.36
CA CYS A 13 -12.36 -20.97 0.76
C CYS A 13 -10.94 -21.53 0.84
N LEU A 14 -10.73 -22.66 1.49
CA LEU A 14 -9.43 -23.31 1.63
C LEU A 14 -8.79 -23.65 0.28
N ALA A 15 -9.55 -24.15 -0.69
CA ALA A 15 -9.03 -24.43 -2.03
C ALA A 15 -8.47 -23.19 -2.75
N PHE A 16 -9.07 -22.00 -2.52
CA PHE A 16 -8.60 -20.74 -3.11
C PHE A 16 -7.54 -20.02 -2.27
N LEU A 17 -7.36 -20.38 -1.00
CA LEU A 17 -6.24 -19.92 -0.18
C LEU A 17 -4.93 -20.64 -0.52
N LEU A 18 -5.02 -21.86 -1.00
CA LEU A 18 -3.87 -22.72 -1.24
C LEU A 18 -2.87 -22.11 -2.26
N PRO A 19 -3.27 -21.57 -3.44
CA PRO A 19 -2.33 -21.03 -4.41
C PRO A 19 -1.42 -19.92 -3.86
N PRO A 20 -1.92 -18.84 -3.21
CA PRO A 20 -1.04 -17.81 -2.68
C PRO A 20 -0.14 -18.32 -1.54
N LEU A 21 -0.61 -19.24 -0.70
CA LEU A 21 0.20 -19.83 0.35
C LEU A 21 1.29 -20.76 -0.20
N LEU A 22 0.99 -21.58 -1.20
CA LEU A 22 1.99 -22.42 -1.87
C LEU A 22 3.06 -21.58 -2.57
N LEU A 23 2.66 -20.46 -3.19
CA LEU A 23 3.62 -19.53 -3.77
C LEU A 23 4.55 -18.94 -2.71
N MET A 24 4.01 -18.51 -1.56
CA MET A 24 4.83 -17.99 -0.46
C MET A 24 5.76 -19.05 0.12
N LEU A 25 5.30 -20.30 0.25
CA LEU A 25 6.15 -21.42 0.66
C LEU A 25 7.25 -21.69 -0.37
N TYR A 26 6.92 -21.65 -1.66
CA TYR A 26 7.91 -21.78 -2.73
C TYR A 26 8.97 -20.68 -2.63
N GLN A 27 8.56 -19.41 -2.48
CA GLN A 27 9.50 -18.29 -2.32
C GLN A 27 10.34 -18.44 -1.04
N LEU A 28 9.78 -18.98 0.05
CA LEU A 28 10.51 -19.25 1.28
C LEU A 28 11.59 -20.32 1.10
N LEU A 29 11.29 -21.39 0.36
CA LEU A 29 12.18 -22.54 0.21
C LEU A 29 13.25 -22.35 -0.88
N PHE A 30 12.92 -21.60 -1.93
CA PHE A 30 13.74 -21.49 -3.14
C PHE A 30 14.25 -20.08 -3.43
N SER A 31 13.96 -19.08 -2.56
CA SER A 31 14.56 -17.76 -2.75
C SER A 31 16.06 -17.81 -2.39
N GLU A 32 16.87 -17.24 -3.26
CA GLU A 32 18.32 -17.06 -3.02
C GLU A 32 18.62 -16.02 -1.93
N TYR A 33 17.59 -15.32 -1.43
CA TYR A 33 17.73 -14.30 -0.40
C TYR A 33 17.94 -14.94 0.99
N THR A 34 19.16 -15.35 1.28
CA THR A 34 19.56 -15.85 2.61
C THR A 34 19.76 -14.73 3.63
N SER A 35 19.87 -13.47 3.19
CA SER A 35 20.05 -12.30 4.06
C SER A 35 18.81 -11.41 4.08
N LEU A 36 18.59 -10.75 5.22
CA LEU A 36 17.56 -9.74 5.34
C LEU A 36 17.81 -8.58 4.36
N TYR A 37 16.74 -8.15 3.69
CA TYR A 37 16.75 -6.96 2.82
C TYR A 37 17.14 -5.70 3.61
N PRO A 38 17.76 -4.68 3.00
CA PRO A 38 18.20 -3.47 3.70
C PRO A 38 17.12 -2.82 4.56
N ASP A 39 15.89 -2.65 4.02
CA ASP A 39 14.76 -2.08 4.79
C ASP A 39 14.40 -2.95 6.00
N ALA A 40 14.47 -4.28 5.89
CA ALA A 40 14.18 -5.20 6.99
C ALA A 40 15.21 -5.06 8.13
N ARG A 41 16.50 -4.87 7.78
CA ARG A 41 17.55 -4.59 8.77
C ARG A 41 17.33 -3.26 9.45
N LEU A 42 16.92 -2.24 8.70
CA LEU A 42 16.61 -0.91 9.22
C LEU A 42 15.48 -1.00 10.26
N TYR A 43 14.36 -1.64 9.94
CA TYR A 43 13.24 -1.77 10.86
C TYR A 43 13.58 -2.59 12.12
N LEU A 44 14.36 -3.67 11.97
CA LEU A 44 14.84 -4.45 13.12
C LEU A 44 15.77 -3.64 14.00
N SER A 45 16.73 -2.90 13.41
CA SER A 45 17.67 -2.12 14.19
C SER A 45 16.98 -0.97 14.96
N ILE A 46 15.94 -0.36 14.38
CA ILE A 46 15.13 0.63 15.11
C ILE A 46 14.39 -0.03 16.28
N ALA A 47 13.79 -1.21 16.05
CA ALA A 47 13.08 -1.93 17.09
C ALA A 47 14.01 -2.36 18.24
N ASP A 48 15.16 -2.94 17.91
CA ASP A 48 16.15 -3.38 18.89
C ASP A 48 16.78 -2.19 19.62
N ASN A 49 17.06 -1.07 18.93
CA ASN A 49 17.54 0.16 19.55
C ASN A 49 16.52 0.69 20.56
N PHE A 50 15.24 0.75 20.20
CA PHE A 50 14.19 1.18 21.13
C PHE A 50 14.13 0.30 22.38
N LEU A 51 14.21 -1.03 22.22
CA LEU A 51 14.14 -1.95 23.36
C LEU A 51 15.34 -1.84 24.30
N HIS A 52 16.53 -1.47 23.77
CA HIS A 52 17.75 -1.36 24.58
C HIS A 52 17.98 0.03 25.14
N THR A 53 17.61 1.09 24.42
CA THR A 53 17.98 2.46 24.73
C THR A 53 16.78 3.40 24.95
N GLY A 54 15.57 3.00 24.53
CA GLY A 54 14.39 3.83 24.51
C GLY A 54 14.33 4.83 23.33
N HIS A 55 15.30 4.77 22.39
CA HIS A 55 15.38 5.65 21.24
C HIS A 55 14.80 4.98 19.98
N PHE A 56 13.75 5.59 19.39
CA PHE A 56 13.01 5.03 18.23
C PHE A 56 13.55 5.55 16.88
N ILE A 57 14.87 5.52 16.76
CA ILE A 57 15.60 5.93 15.56
C ILE A 57 16.70 4.92 15.25
N GLN A 58 17.24 4.98 14.04
CA GLN A 58 18.51 4.36 13.71
C GLN A 58 19.54 5.46 13.42
N THR A 59 20.73 5.29 13.96
CA THR A 59 21.92 6.03 13.53
C THR A 59 22.64 5.18 12.49
N ASP A 60 22.86 5.70 11.30
CA ASP A 60 23.64 5.01 10.26
C ASP A 60 25.13 5.01 10.59
N ARG A 61 25.95 4.40 9.71
CA ARG A 61 27.41 4.33 9.89
C ARG A 61 28.09 5.71 9.85
N ALA A 62 27.43 6.72 9.28
CA ALA A 62 27.92 8.11 9.22
C ALA A 62 27.42 8.95 10.40
N GLY A 63 26.72 8.35 11.37
CA GLY A 63 26.12 9.07 12.48
C GLY A 63 24.81 9.79 12.13
N VAL A 64 24.21 9.48 10.99
CA VAL A 64 22.98 10.12 10.51
C VAL A 64 21.77 9.43 11.12
N GLU A 65 20.92 10.22 11.77
CA GLU A 65 19.69 9.73 12.40
C GLU A 65 18.57 9.55 11.39
N ILE A 66 18.13 8.30 11.22
CA ILE A 66 17.10 7.91 10.25
C ILE A 66 15.77 7.71 10.97
N VAL A 67 14.78 8.52 10.58
CA VAL A 67 13.40 8.42 11.02
C VAL A 67 12.55 7.83 9.88
N VAL A 68 11.86 6.73 10.16
CA VAL A 68 10.95 6.06 9.22
C VAL A 68 9.50 6.13 9.71
N PRO A 69 8.49 5.85 8.85
CA PRO A 69 7.09 5.78 9.27
C PRO A 69 6.91 4.79 10.42
N PHE A 70 6.33 5.23 11.53
CA PHE A 70 6.42 4.57 12.84
C PHE A 70 5.63 3.27 12.98
N ALA A 71 4.53 3.07 12.24
CA ALA A 71 3.61 1.96 12.53
C ALA A 71 4.24 0.58 12.34
N TYR A 72 5.07 0.40 11.31
CA TYR A 72 5.70 -0.88 11.07
C TYR A 72 6.88 -1.17 12.03
N PRO A 73 7.81 -0.25 12.29
CA PRO A 73 8.80 -0.43 13.35
C PRO A 73 8.18 -0.67 14.73
N LEU A 74 7.10 0.04 15.07
CA LEU A 74 6.37 -0.18 16.34
C LEU A 74 5.78 -1.60 16.40
N TYR A 75 5.18 -2.08 15.30
CA TYR A 75 4.69 -3.45 15.21
C TYR A 75 5.82 -4.47 15.47
N ILE A 76 7.00 -4.28 14.84
CA ILE A 76 8.16 -5.15 15.09
C ILE A 76 8.61 -5.05 16.54
N THR A 77 8.71 -3.83 17.10
CA THR A 77 9.12 -3.60 18.49
C THR A 77 8.22 -4.34 19.48
N LEU A 78 6.89 -4.25 19.31
CA LEU A 78 5.94 -4.95 20.18
C LEU A 78 6.11 -6.48 20.11
N LEU A 79 6.35 -7.03 18.94
CA LEU A 79 6.58 -8.46 18.78
C LEU A 79 7.93 -8.90 19.36
N ARG A 80 8.98 -8.10 19.18
CA ARG A 80 10.30 -8.33 19.80
C ARG A 80 10.26 -8.23 21.30
N ALA A 81 9.50 -7.29 21.86
CA ALA A 81 9.31 -7.12 23.31
C ALA A 81 8.72 -8.36 23.99
N VAL A 82 7.87 -9.13 23.28
CA VAL A 82 7.34 -10.42 23.77
C VAL A 82 8.23 -11.62 23.40
N GLY A 83 9.46 -11.36 22.93
CA GLY A 83 10.46 -12.41 22.63
C GLY A 83 10.23 -13.15 21.30
N MET A 84 9.48 -12.58 20.37
CA MET A 84 9.23 -13.22 19.07
C MET A 84 10.51 -13.42 18.27
N PRO A 85 10.88 -14.64 17.88
CA PRO A 85 12.05 -14.91 17.03
C PRO A 85 11.78 -14.52 15.58
N LEU A 86 12.83 -14.37 14.75
CA LEU A 86 12.70 -14.00 13.34
C LEU A 86 11.78 -14.95 12.54
N VAL A 87 11.80 -16.23 12.84
CA VAL A 87 10.89 -17.22 12.22
C VAL A 87 9.42 -16.91 12.50
N GLY A 88 9.12 -16.31 13.65
CA GLY A 88 7.76 -15.89 13.99
C GLY A 88 7.22 -14.82 13.01
N PHE A 89 8.06 -13.91 12.54
CA PHE A 89 7.68 -12.92 11.51
C PHE A 89 7.37 -13.58 10.18
N THR A 90 8.13 -14.63 9.80
CA THR A 90 7.81 -15.44 8.61
C THR A 90 6.41 -16.04 8.71
N VAL A 91 6.06 -16.61 9.85
CA VAL A 91 4.73 -17.15 10.10
C VAL A 91 3.66 -16.07 10.03
N LEU A 92 3.91 -14.89 10.61
CA LEU A 92 2.97 -13.75 10.53
C LEU A 92 2.78 -13.24 9.11
N ASN A 93 3.84 -13.20 8.29
CA ASN A 93 3.75 -12.82 6.89
C ASN A 93 2.88 -13.84 6.11
N LEU A 94 3.08 -15.14 6.33
CA LEU A 94 2.24 -16.19 5.74
C LEU A 94 0.76 -16.07 6.18
N LEU A 95 0.53 -15.81 7.48
CA LEU A 95 -0.82 -15.59 8.00
C LEU A 95 -1.46 -14.34 7.39
N SER A 96 -0.69 -13.26 7.19
CA SER A 96 -1.16 -12.03 6.55
C SER A 96 -1.60 -12.28 5.10
N VAL A 97 -0.85 -13.06 4.33
CA VAL A 97 -1.23 -13.46 2.96
C VAL A 97 -2.50 -14.32 2.97
N GLY A 98 -2.58 -15.29 3.89
CA GLY A 98 -3.78 -16.12 4.05
C GLY A 98 -5.02 -15.31 4.40
N ALA A 99 -4.92 -14.42 5.40
CA ALA A 99 -6.01 -13.55 5.81
C ALA A 99 -6.42 -12.56 4.70
N SER A 100 -5.46 -11.98 3.98
CA SER A 100 -5.72 -11.14 2.80
C SER A 100 -6.54 -11.88 1.75
N SER A 101 -6.18 -13.14 1.48
CA SER A 101 -6.91 -13.99 0.53
C SER A 101 -8.34 -14.29 1.00
N VAL A 102 -8.56 -14.49 2.31
CA VAL A 102 -9.93 -14.65 2.88
C VAL A 102 -10.74 -13.39 2.66
N PHE A 103 -10.18 -12.22 2.91
CA PHE A 103 -10.86 -10.94 2.71
C PHE A 103 -11.22 -10.71 1.23
N LEU A 104 -10.30 -10.98 0.31
CA LEU A 104 -10.55 -10.88 -1.12
C LEU A 104 -11.64 -11.87 -1.58
N TYR A 105 -11.55 -13.13 -1.15
CA TYR A 105 -12.56 -14.15 -1.45
C TYR A 105 -13.95 -13.75 -0.97
N ASP A 106 -14.09 -13.28 0.27
CA ASP A 106 -15.40 -12.91 0.81
C ASP A 106 -15.93 -11.62 0.17
N THR A 107 -15.07 -10.65 -0.15
CA THR A 107 -15.43 -9.45 -0.91
C THR A 107 -15.97 -9.80 -2.29
N GLU A 108 -15.24 -10.64 -3.04
CA GLU A 108 -15.65 -11.11 -4.36
C GLU A 108 -17.01 -11.83 -4.29
N ARG A 109 -17.17 -12.73 -3.31
CA ARG A 109 -18.40 -13.47 -3.10
C ARG A 109 -19.60 -12.56 -2.79
N ARG A 110 -19.39 -11.48 -2.05
CA ARG A 110 -20.44 -10.47 -1.76
C ARG A 110 -20.86 -9.71 -3.00
N LEU A 111 -19.89 -9.36 -3.83
CA LEU A 111 -20.13 -8.58 -5.05
C LEU A 111 -20.76 -9.41 -6.17
N PHE A 112 -20.34 -10.67 -6.33
CA PHE A 112 -20.65 -11.48 -7.51
C PHE A 112 -21.38 -12.80 -7.19
N GLY A 113 -21.56 -13.14 -5.91
CA GLY A 113 -22.25 -14.37 -5.48
C GLY A 113 -21.36 -15.62 -5.42
N SER A 114 -20.15 -15.57 -5.98
CA SER A 114 -19.12 -16.61 -5.90
C SER A 114 -17.76 -15.96 -5.75
N GLY A 115 -16.77 -16.68 -5.21
CA GLY A 115 -15.42 -16.18 -4.97
C GLY A 115 -14.35 -17.13 -5.50
N GLY A 116 -13.10 -16.63 -5.60
CA GLY A 116 -11.92 -17.40 -5.95
C GLY A 116 -11.04 -16.77 -7.03
N PHE A 117 -11.59 -16.05 -7.99
CA PHE A 117 -10.80 -15.40 -9.05
C PHE A 117 -9.92 -14.29 -8.50
N SER A 118 -10.36 -13.56 -7.47
CA SER A 118 -9.55 -12.55 -6.80
C SER A 118 -8.33 -13.15 -6.10
N CYS A 119 -8.46 -14.32 -5.48
CA CYS A 119 -7.34 -15.03 -4.89
C CYS A 119 -6.34 -15.49 -5.96
N MET A 120 -6.81 -15.95 -7.12
CA MET A 120 -5.94 -16.30 -8.25
C MET A 120 -5.22 -15.07 -8.80
N ALA A 121 -5.93 -13.95 -8.99
CA ALA A 121 -5.34 -12.69 -9.40
C ALA A 121 -4.28 -12.24 -8.38
N TYR A 122 -4.58 -12.31 -7.08
CA TYR A 122 -3.64 -11.99 -6.01
C TYR A 122 -2.40 -12.88 -6.03
N THR A 123 -2.56 -14.19 -6.29
CA THR A 123 -1.43 -15.11 -6.46
C THR A 123 -0.52 -14.70 -7.60
N VAL A 124 -1.09 -14.36 -8.77
CA VAL A 124 -0.30 -13.89 -9.93
C VAL A 124 0.44 -12.60 -9.61
N ILE A 125 -0.17 -11.70 -8.83
CA ILE A 125 0.46 -10.47 -8.37
C ILE A 125 1.67 -10.77 -7.47
N LEU A 126 1.49 -11.61 -6.47
CA LEU A 126 2.57 -12.03 -5.56
C LEU A 126 3.70 -12.76 -6.30
N LEU A 127 3.38 -13.49 -7.38
CA LEU A 127 4.39 -14.12 -8.23
C LEU A 127 5.26 -13.09 -8.97
N ARG A 128 4.69 -11.94 -9.33
CA ARG A 128 5.42 -10.88 -10.06
C ARG A 128 6.31 -10.03 -9.18
N VAL A 129 5.94 -9.88 -7.93
CA VAL A 129 6.73 -9.16 -6.93
C VAL A 129 7.31 -10.20 -5.98
N VAL A 130 8.60 -10.50 -6.15
CA VAL A 130 9.29 -11.48 -5.30
C VAL A 130 9.42 -10.89 -3.88
N LEU A 131 8.56 -11.33 -2.98
CA LEU A 131 8.54 -10.94 -1.57
C LEU A 131 8.72 -12.19 -0.70
N PRO A 132 9.96 -12.65 -0.46
CA PRO A 132 10.18 -13.80 0.41
C PRO A 132 9.59 -13.54 1.80
N PRO A 133 8.73 -14.42 2.33
CA PRO A 133 8.08 -14.21 3.63
C PRO A 133 9.05 -14.24 4.81
N SER A 134 10.29 -14.73 4.60
CA SER A 134 11.39 -14.65 5.59
C SER A 134 11.91 -13.23 5.81
N ASN A 135 11.65 -12.31 4.89
CA ASN A 135 12.01 -10.92 5.02
C ASN A 135 10.91 -10.11 5.72
N LEU A 136 11.33 -9.08 6.48
CA LEU A 136 10.46 -8.16 7.17
C LEU A 136 10.04 -7.03 6.22
N TYR A 137 9.29 -7.38 5.18
CA TYR A 137 8.76 -6.39 4.26
C TYR A 137 7.51 -5.73 4.85
N VAL A 138 7.51 -4.41 4.90
CA VAL A 138 6.34 -3.62 5.29
C VAL A 138 5.14 -3.87 4.36
N GLU A 139 5.40 -4.38 3.16
CA GLU A 139 4.42 -4.75 2.15
C GLU A 139 3.40 -5.75 2.68
N PHE A 140 3.80 -6.78 3.41
CA PHE A 140 2.86 -7.75 4.01
C PHE A 140 1.90 -7.09 5.00
N PHE A 141 2.42 -6.14 5.79
CA PHE A 141 1.62 -5.43 6.78
C PHE A 141 0.57 -4.54 6.12
N TYR A 142 0.97 -3.63 5.21
CA TYR A 142 0.01 -2.71 4.61
C TYR A 142 -0.92 -3.39 3.61
N LEU A 143 -0.48 -4.42 2.87
CA LEU A 143 -1.37 -5.19 1.99
C LEU A 143 -2.48 -5.89 2.78
N PHE A 144 -2.15 -6.48 3.93
CA PHE A 144 -3.14 -7.02 4.84
C PHE A 144 -4.15 -5.95 5.28
N MET A 145 -3.66 -4.76 5.69
CA MET A 145 -4.52 -3.65 6.11
C MET A 145 -5.43 -3.16 4.96
N LEU A 146 -4.91 -3.09 3.73
CA LEU A 146 -5.69 -2.68 2.57
C LEU A 146 -6.73 -3.73 2.15
N CYS A 147 -6.40 -5.03 2.18
CA CYS A 147 -7.36 -6.10 1.93
C CYS A 147 -8.48 -6.10 3.00
N TRP A 148 -8.12 -5.88 4.25
CA TRP A 148 -9.07 -5.74 5.35
C TRP A 148 -9.95 -4.50 5.17
N LEU A 149 -9.38 -3.35 4.85
CA LEU A 149 -10.09 -2.12 4.54
C LEU A 149 -11.11 -2.32 3.40
N GLN A 150 -10.68 -2.95 2.31
CA GLN A 150 -11.55 -3.25 1.19
C GLN A 150 -12.70 -4.19 1.59
N TRP A 151 -12.41 -5.24 2.33
CA TRP A 151 -13.45 -6.13 2.87
C TRP A 151 -14.46 -5.37 3.74
N LEU A 152 -13.98 -4.49 4.63
CA LEU A 152 -14.83 -3.63 5.47
C LEU A 152 -15.71 -2.69 4.64
N ALA A 153 -15.19 -2.15 3.53
CA ALA A 153 -15.94 -1.26 2.65
C ALA A 153 -17.19 -1.96 2.07
N PHE A 154 -17.09 -3.24 1.74
CA PHE A 154 -18.18 -4.05 1.18
C PHE A 154 -18.89 -4.96 2.21
N CYS A 155 -18.54 -4.86 3.51
CA CYS A 155 -19.14 -5.66 4.56
C CYS A 155 -20.38 -4.99 5.14
N GLU A 156 -21.57 -5.50 4.78
CA GLU A 156 -22.86 -5.02 5.31
C GLU A 156 -23.25 -5.67 6.66
N GLY A 157 -22.53 -6.71 7.09
CA GLY A 157 -22.86 -7.49 8.28
C GLY A 157 -22.44 -6.89 9.63
N LEU A 158 -21.65 -5.82 9.61
CA LEU A 158 -21.18 -5.12 10.82
C LEU A 158 -22.03 -3.88 11.11
N PRO A 159 -22.27 -3.55 12.40
CA PRO A 159 -22.88 -2.30 12.77
C PRO A 159 -22.11 -1.10 12.16
N PRO A 160 -22.79 -0.10 11.58
CA PRO A 160 -22.14 0.99 10.84
C PRO A 160 -21.01 1.68 11.61
N LYS A 161 -21.22 2.01 12.89
CA LYS A 161 -20.18 2.64 13.73
C LYS A 161 -18.93 1.76 13.86
N LYS A 162 -19.08 0.45 14.12
CA LYS A 162 -17.98 -0.49 14.26
C LYS A 162 -17.24 -0.63 12.94
N ARG A 163 -17.98 -0.76 11.82
CA ARG A 163 -17.41 -0.85 10.48
C ARG A 163 -16.53 0.37 10.14
N LEU A 164 -17.08 1.57 10.32
CA LEU A 164 -16.36 2.83 10.05
C LEU A 164 -15.13 3.00 10.94
N LEU A 165 -15.23 2.67 12.23
CA LEU A 165 -14.08 2.70 13.13
C LEU A 165 -12.97 1.76 12.66
N LEU A 166 -13.30 0.51 12.33
CA LEU A 166 -12.32 -0.48 11.84
C LEU A 166 -11.71 -0.05 10.50
N MET A 167 -12.49 0.55 9.59
CA MET A 167 -11.96 1.13 8.34
C MET A 167 -10.93 2.22 8.61
N ASN A 168 -11.18 3.10 9.58
CA ASN A 168 -10.23 4.14 9.95
C ASN A 168 -8.96 3.56 10.60
N ILE A 169 -9.09 2.54 11.45
CA ILE A 169 -7.93 1.85 12.02
C ILE A 169 -7.08 1.21 10.91
N ALA A 170 -7.68 0.45 10.01
CA ALA A 170 -6.96 -0.19 8.91
C ALA A 170 -6.29 0.83 7.98
N GLY A 171 -7.02 1.88 7.59
CA GLY A 171 -6.51 2.96 6.74
C GLY A 171 -5.38 3.75 7.41
N PHE A 172 -5.52 4.06 8.70
CA PHE A 172 -4.49 4.75 9.48
C PHE A 172 -3.21 3.93 9.61
N LEU A 173 -3.32 2.65 9.97
CA LEU A 173 -2.15 1.77 10.10
C LEU A 173 -1.44 1.56 8.76
N ALA A 174 -2.17 1.44 7.67
CA ALA A 174 -1.60 1.40 6.33
C ALA A 174 -0.83 2.70 6.02
N PHE A 175 -1.46 3.88 6.21
CA PHE A 175 -0.84 5.18 6.01
C PHE A 175 0.38 5.40 6.91
N ALA A 176 0.26 5.10 8.22
CA ALA A 176 1.35 5.27 9.17
C ALA A 176 2.53 4.27 8.96
N SER A 177 2.35 3.26 8.11
CA SER A 177 3.42 2.36 7.66
C SER A 177 4.04 2.79 6.33
N ARG A 178 3.25 3.42 5.45
CA ARG A 178 3.66 3.92 4.11
C ARG A 178 2.95 5.24 3.81
N PRO A 179 3.62 6.40 3.89
CA PRO A 179 2.99 7.72 3.69
C PRO A 179 2.35 7.93 2.32
N VAL A 180 2.80 7.21 1.29
CA VAL A 180 2.18 7.22 -0.04
C VAL A 180 0.70 6.81 -0.02
N LEU A 181 0.24 6.14 1.04
CA LEU A 181 -1.16 5.74 1.26
C LEU A 181 -2.03 6.85 1.86
N ALA A 182 -1.51 8.07 2.06
CA ALA A 182 -2.26 9.21 2.55
C ALA A 182 -3.58 9.48 1.79
N PRO A 183 -3.64 9.38 0.45
CA PRO A 183 -4.90 9.56 -0.28
C PRO A 183 -5.98 8.54 0.10
N ILE A 184 -5.59 7.28 0.32
CA ILE A 184 -6.54 6.23 0.77
C ILE A 184 -7.07 6.57 2.15
N TYR A 185 -6.19 6.91 3.10
CA TYR A 185 -6.62 7.25 4.45
C TYR A 185 -7.51 8.49 4.46
N ALA A 186 -7.15 9.54 3.72
CA ALA A 186 -7.98 10.73 3.58
C ALA A 186 -9.38 10.40 3.03
N ALA A 187 -9.48 9.55 2.01
CA ALA A 187 -10.76 9.09 1.47
C ALA A 187 -11.59 8.33 2.51
N VAL A 188 -10.96 7.49 3.34
CA VAL A 188 -11.64 6.76 4.42
C VAL A 188 -12.18 7.71 5.48
N VAL A 189 -11.41 8.73 5.88
CA VAL A 189 -11.86 9.77 6.82
C VAL A 189 -13.04 10.53 6.24
N LEU A 190 -12.92 11.04 5.01
CA LEU A 190 -14.00 11.77 4.33
C LEU A 190 -15.26 10.93 4.17
N TYR A 191 -15.13 9.67 3.78
CA TYR A 191 -16.24 8.74 3.71
C TYR A 191 -16.91 8.54 5.09
N THR A 192 -16.11 8.41 6.14
CA THR A 192 -16.62 8.26 7.51
C THR A 192 -17.37 9.51 7.97
N LEU A 193 -16.81 10.70 7.74
CA LEU A 193 -17.47 11.97 8.06
C LEU A 193 -18.80 12.11 7.31
N TRP A 194 -18.79 11.84 6.01
CA TRP A 194 -20.01 11.85 5.19
C TRP A 194 -21.08 10.89 5.71
N LYS A 195 -20.71 9.65 6.07
CA LYS A 195 -21.61 8.65 6.64
C LYS A 195 -22.17 9.08 8.00
N CYS A 196 -21.32 9.65 8.85
CA CYS A 196 -21.77 10.17 10.15
C CYS A 196 -22.86 11.24 10.01
N VAL A 197 -22.71 12.14 9.05
CA VAL A 197 -23.72 13.16 8.75
C VAL A 197 -24.99 12.53 8.16
N LYS A 198 -24.84 11.71 7.13
CA LYS A 198 -25.96 11.09 6.40
C LYS A 198 -26.81 10.16 7.27
N GLU A 199 -26.18 9.35 8.09
CA GLU A 199 -26.85 8.34 8.94
C GLU A 199 -27.07 8.83 10.36
N ARG A 200 -26.80 10.12 10.65
CA ARG A 200 -26.94 10.75 11.98
C ARG A 200 -26.26 9.93 13.09
N LEU A 201 -25.06 9.43 12.82
CA LEU A 201 -24.31 8.66 13.80
C LEU A 201 -23.79 9.55 14.94
N SER A 202 -23.32 8.92 16.03
CA SER A 202 -22.78 9.64 17.20
C SER A 202 -21.63 10.58 16.81
N ARG A 203 -21.63 11.80 17.32
CA ARG A 203 -20.58 12.81 17.12
C ARG A 203 -19.21 12.38 17.65
N ALA A 204 -19.15 11.42 18.57
CA ALA A 204 -17.88 10.89 19.07
C ALA A 204 -17.04 10.20 17.99
N LEU A 205 -17.67 9.56 17.00
CA LEU A 205 -16.94 8.86 15.95
C LEU A 205 -16.16 9.83 15.03
N PRO A 206 -16.75 10.87 14.42
CA PRO A 206 -15.98 11.83 13.62
C PRO A 206 -14.88 12.53 14.43
N VAL A 207 -15.10 12.84 15.70
CA VAL A 207 -14.06 13.39 16.58
C VAL A 207 -12.93 12.40 16.75
N ALA A 208 -13.23 11.14 17.07
CA ALA A 208 -12.22 10.11 17.28
C ALA A 208 -11.36 9.86 16.03
N VAL A 209 -11.97 9.77 14.84
CA VAL A 209 -11.23 9.47 13.60
C VAL A 209 -10.37 10.62 13.09
N VAL A 210 -10.56 11.84 13.60
CA VAL A 210 -9.71 12.99 13.27
C VAL A 210 -8.72 13.26 14.39
N VAL A 211 -9.20 13.37 15.64
CA VAL A 211 -8.36 13.81 16.76
C VAL A 211 -7.35 12.76 17.18
N VAL A 212 -7.73 11.47 17.24
CA VAL A 212 -6.78 10.42 17.67
C VAL A 212 -5.58 10.31 16.75
N PRO A 213 -5.72 10.23 15.42
CA PRO A 213 -4.57 10.26 14.51
C PRO A 213 -3.71 11.52 14.64
N LEU A 214 -4.33 12.70 14.77
CA LEU A 214 -3.59 13.94 14.96
C LEU A 214 -2.75 13.91 16.25
N LEU A 215 -3.31 13.41 17.35
CA LEU A 215 -2.57 13.24 18.61
C LEU A 215 -1.41 12.24 18.47
N ILE A 216 -1.62 11.14 17.76
CA ILE A 216 -0.56 10.15 17.50
C ILE A 216 0.55 10.78 16.66
N PHE A 217 0.21 11.55 15.60
CA PHE A 217 1.22 12.25 14.80
C PHE A 217 1.93 13.35 15.59
N ALA A 218 1.22 14.12 16.41
CA ALA A 218 1.83 15.12 17.27
C ALA A 218 2.80 14.47 18.27
N PHE A 219 2.41 13.35 18.89
CA PHE A 219 3.28 12.57 19.75
C PHE A 219 4.52 12.04 19.01
N ASN A 220 4.32 11.42 17.83
CA ASN A 220 5.44 10.95 17.01
C ASN A 220 6.38 12.09 16.60
N THR A 221 5.83 13.25 16.24
CA THR A 221 6.63 14.45 15.92
C THR A 221 7.44 14.91 17.15
N ALA A 222 6.84 14.89 18.34
CA ALA A 222 7.53 15.27 19.57
C ALA A 222 8.67 14.28 19.92
N VAL A 223 8.44 12.98 19.73
CA VAL A 223 9.49 11.95 19.88
C VAL A 223 10.62 12.20 18.89
N ASN A 224 10.30 12.35 17.60
CA ASN A 224 11.31 12.62 16.58
C ASN A 224 12.10 13.90 16.85
N TYR A 225 11.42 14.97 17.29
CA TYR A 225 12.08 16.21 17.69
C TYR A 225 13.04 16.04 18.86
N ARG A 226 12.66 15.25 19.86
CA ARG A 226 13.55 14.93 20.98
C ARG A 226 14.81 14.18 20.52
N GLU A 227 14.66 13.27 19.57
CA GLU A 227 15.76 12.41 19.08
C GLU A 227 16.68 13.15 18.11
N THR A 228 16.11 13.97 17.21
CA THR A 228 16.86 14.59 16.09
C THR A 228 17.04 16.11 16.22
N GLY A 229 16.34 16.77 17.13
CA GLY A 229 16.26 18.23 17.19
C GLY A 229 15.43 18.85 16.07
N GLU A 230 14.72 18.07 15.24
CA GLU A 230 14.01 18.52 14.07
C GLU A 230 12.54 18.12 14.06
N ILE A 231 11.70 18.97 13.43
CA ILE A 231 10.27 18.70 13.27
C ILE A 231 10.08 17.73 12.10
N ILE A 232 10.02 16.42 12.40
CA ILE A 232 9.81 15.34 11.43
C ILE A 232 8.49 14.63 11.75
N PRO A 233 7.38 14.97 11.07
CA PRO A 233 6.08 14.39 11.41
C PRO A 233 5.96 12.88 11.11
N ILE A 234 6.62 12.40 10.05
CA ILE A 234 6.46 11.00 9.60
C ILE A 234 7.82 10.34 9.32
N SER A 235 8.65 10.92 8.45
CA SER A 235 9.91 10.35 8.00
C SER A 235 10.81 11.43 7.42
N ASN A 236 12.13 11.27 7.58
CA ASN A 236 13.15 12.08 6.91
C ASN A 236 13.86 11.29 5.79
N TYR A 237 13.29 10.16 5.37
CA TYR A 237 13.88 9.23 4.42
C TYR A 237 13.04 9.21 3.13
N ALA A 238 13.43 9.96 2.11
CA ALA A 238 12.95 9.87 0.73
C ALA A 238 13.08 11.19 -0.10
N ALA A 239 13.65 12.27 0.45
CA ALA A 239 13.78 13.53 -0.28
C ALA A 239 14.69 13.40 -1.50
N ASP A 240 15.77 12.64 -1.36
CA ASP A 240 16.71 12.30 -2.43
C ASP A 240 16.03 11.50 -3.54
N ALA A 241 15.24 10.48 -3.20
CA ALA A 241 14.53 9.65 -4.19
C ALA A 241 13.65 10.49 -5.13
N VAL A 242 12.92 11.47 -4.58
CA VAL A 242 12.10 12.38 -5.37
C VAL A 242 12.96 13.31 -6.22
N CYS A 243 14.08 13.82 -5.66
CA CYS A 243 14.99 14.71 -6.36
C CYS A 243 15.65 14.01 -7.56
N PHE A 244 16.16 12.76 -7.36
CA PHE A 244 16.69 11.94 -8.45
C PHE A 244 15.64 11.65 -9.53
N ALA A 245 14.41 11.38 -9.12
CA ALA A 245 13.33 11.06 -10.05
C ALA A 245 12.89 12.25 -10.90
N LEU A 246 12.95 13.48 -10.39
CA LEU A 246 12.38 14.67 -11.01
C LEU A 246 13.41 15.66 -11.55
N ASN A 247 14.72 15.31 -11.52
CA ASN A 247 15.76 16.20 -12.07
C ASN A 247 15.60 16.41 -13.60
N PRO A 248 16.16 17.50 -14.17
CA PRO A 248 15.98 17.83 -15.58
C PRO A 248 16.48 16.79 -16.58
N ASN A 249 17.49 16.00 -16.21
CA ASN A 249 18.09 14.96 -17.04
C ASN A 249 17.46 13.58 -16.81
N SER A 250 16.52 13.46 -15.86
CA SER A 250 15.95 12.18 -15.49
C SER A 250 15.22 11.50 -16.65
N THR A 251 15.39 10.20 -16.75
CA THR A 251 14.69 9.31 -17.68
C THR A 251 13.56 8.57 -16.95
N ILE A 252 12.84 7.71 -17.66
CA ILE A 252 11.85 6.84 -17.03
C ILE A 252 12.49 5.82 -16.05
N TRP A 253 13.78 5.54 -16.17
CA TRP A 253 14.52 4.57 -15.36
C TRP A 253 15.33 5.21 -14.23
N THR A 254 15.50 6.53 -14.24
CA THR A 254 16.31 7.23 -13.23
C THR A 254 15.65 7.18 -11.87
N SER A 255 16.38 6.70 -10.88
CA SER A 255 15.99 6.68 -9.47
C SER A 255 17.24 6.78 -8.60
N GLN A 256 17.07 7.02 -7.31
CA GLN A 256 18.17 7.01 -6.32
C GLN A 256 18.99 5.70 -6.36
N LEU A 257 18.36 4.57 -6.72
CA LEU A 257 19.00 3.25 -6.77
C LEU A 257 19.59 2.92 -8.14
N ASN A 258 19.20 3.66 -9.17
CA ASN A 258 19.60 3.44 -10.55
C ASN A 258 19.73 4.77 -11.27
N PHE A 259 20.92 5.33 -11.28
CA PHE A 259 21.24 6.57 -11.99
C PHE A 259 22.64 6.51 -12.59
N THR A 260 22.87 7.29 -13.63
CA THR A 260 24.17 7.55 -14.25
C THR A 260 24.53 9.03 -14.16
N ALA A 261 25.76 9.40 -14.45
CA ALA A 261 26.14 10.82 -14.48
C ALA A 261 25.34 11.61 -15.52
N ASP A 262 24.96 10.97 -16.63
CA ASP A 262 24.25 11.62 -17.74
C ASP A 262 22.77 11.88 -17.43
N ASP A 263 22.16 11.09 -16.55
CA ASP A 263 20.74 11.24 -16.18
C ASP A 263 20.53 11.94 -14.84
N THR A 264 21.56 12.66 -14.37
CA THR A 264 21.52 13.50 -13.17
C THR A 264 22.14 14.88 -13.45
N VAL A 265 22.08 15.75 -12.46
CA VAL A 265 22.72 17.08 -12.50
C VAL A 265 23.84 17.14 -11.45
N PRO A 266 24.95 17.89 -11.70
CA PRO A 266 26.08 17.98 -10.79
C PRO A 266 25.71 18.39 -9.37
N GLU A 267 24.81 19.34 -9.22
CA GLU A 267 24.37 19.87 -7.92
C GLU A 267 23.71 18.78 -7.06
N LEU A 268 22.98 17.85 -7.69
CA LEU A 268 22.34 16.72 -7.00
C LEU A 268 23.39 15.74 -6.49
N LEU A 269 24.39 15.43 -7.32
CA LEU A 269 25.50 14.53 -6.96
C LEU A 269 26.37 15.13 -5.86
N GLU A 270 26.60 16.45 -5.88
CA GLU A 270 27.33 17.16 -4.84
C GLU A 270 26.64 17.03 -3.47
N ILE A 271 25.31 17.30 -3.40
CA ILE A 271 24.52 17.15 -2.16
C ILE A 271 24.57 15.69 -1.71
N TYR A 272 24.35 14.74 -2.63
CA TYR A 272 24.27 13.31 -2.30
C TYR A 272 25.59 12.78 -1.73
N GLY A 273 26.71 13.14 -2.37
CA GLY A 273 28.07 12.72 -1.98
C GLY A 273 28.68 13.48 -0.79
N ASN A 274 28.06 14.60 -0.36
CA ASN A 274 28.62 15.43 0.69
C ASN A 274 28.46 14.78 2.08
N GLY A 275 29.56 14.21 2.60
CA GLY A 275 29.60 13.61 3.93
C GLY A 275 29.57 14.58 5.11
N ALA A 276 29.79 15.90 4.87
CA ALA A 276 29.77 16.93 5.91
C ALA A 276 28.35 17.41 6.27
N LEU A 277 27.37 17.18 5.38
CA LEU A 277 25.98 17.57 5.61
C LEU A 277 25.26 16.49 6.43
N SER A 278 24.52 16.92 7.45
CA SER A 278 23.53 16.09 8.14
C SER A 278 22.43 15.64 7.18
N LEU A 279 21.71 14.55 7.50
CA LEU A 279 20.60 14.07 6.66
C LEU A 279 19.53 15.14 6.47
N SER A 280 19.29 15.94 7.49
CA SER A 280 18.33 17.03 7.47
C SER A 280 18.73 18.17 6.55
N GLU A 281 20.01 18.55 6.55
CA GLU A 281 20.54 19.53 5.63
C GLU A 281 20.48 19.03 4.20
N LYS A 282 20.85 17.76 3.95
CA LYS A 282 20.65 17.10 2.66
C LYS A 282 19.20 17.12 2.22
N ASN A 283 18.28 16.75 3.09
CA ASN A 283 16.85 16.74 2.75
C ASN A 283 16.33 18.14 2.41
N ARG A 284 16.73 19.17 3.16
CA ARG A 284 16.37 20.56 2.84
C ARG A 284 16.92 20.97 1.48
N ALA A 285 18.17 20.63 1.19
CA ALA A 285 18.79 20.91 -0.11
C ALA A 285 18.08 20.16 -1.24
N PHE A 286 17.77 18.86 -1.07
CA PHE A 286 17.02 18.05 -2.04
C PHE A 286 15.61 18.63 -2.29
N TYR A 287 14.87 19.04 -1.25
CA TYR A 287 13.56 19.66 -1.45
C TYR A 287 13.65 21.00 -2.17
N ALA A 288 14.65 21.83 -1.84
CA ALA A 288 14.87 23.09 -2.52
C ALA A 288 15.20 22.87 -4.02
N LEU A 289 16.10 21.92 -4.30
CA LEU A 289 16.49 21.57 -5.66
C LEU A 289 15.33 20.94 -6.44
N THR A 290 14.56 20.03 -5.82
CA THR A 290 13.34 19.46 -6.42
C THR A 290 12.34 20.54 -6.79
N ARG A 291 12.10 21.50 -5.88
CA ARG A 291 11.21 22.63 -6.15
C ARG A 291 11.69 23.45 -7.34
N GLN A 292 12.98 23.72 -7.41
CA GLN A 292 13.59 24.43 -8.55
C GLN A 292 13.38 23.65 -9.86
N PHE A 293 13.64 22.34 -9.87
CA PHE A 293 13.44 21.48 -11.04
C PHE A 293 11.99 21.50 -11.51
N VAL A 294 11.03 21.32 -10.59
CA VAL A 294 9.61 21.32 -10.92
C VAL A 294 9.17 22.65 -11.50
N LEU A 295 9.61 23.77 -10.94
CA LEU A 295 9.22 25.11 -11.41
C LEU A 295 9.83 25.47 -12.77
N HIS A 296 11.12 25.15 -13.00
CA HIS A 296 11.80 25.53 -14.24
C HIS A 296 11.64 24.51 -15.36
N ASN A 297 11.34 23.24 -15.04
CA ASN A 297 11.25 22.14 -16.00
C ASN A 297 9.90 21.40 -15.93
N THR A 298 8.81 22.11 -15.64
CA THR A 298 7.47 21.52 -15.42
C THR A 298 7.07 20.57 -16.55
N GLY A 299 7.33 20.93 -17.81
CA GLY A 299 7.01 20.10 -18.98
C GLY A 299 7.75 18.77 -18.98
N HIS A 300 9.04 18.76 -18.63
CA HIS A 300 9.84 17.55 -18.50
C HIS A 300 9.35 16.69 -17.33
N VAL A 301 9.16 17.27 -16.14
CA VAL A 301 8.67 16.57 -14.94
C VAL A 301 7.33 15.88 -15.20
N VAL A 302 6.38 16.60 -15.80
CA VAL A 302 5.07 16.03 -16.18
C VAL A 302 5.25 14.91 -17.20
N SER A 303 6.04 15.10 -18.25
CA SER A 303 6.29 14.12 -19.29
C SER A 303 6.89 12.83 -18.72
N VAL A 304 7.94 12.94 -17.90
CA VAL A 304 8.61 11.78 -17.29
C VAL A 304 7.67 11.06 -16.31
N THR A 305 6.95 11.79 -15.47
CA THR A 305 5.98 11.22 -14.53
C THR A 305 4.88 10.44 -15.27
N LEU A 306 4.31 11.01 -16.34
CA LEU A 306 3.29 10.34 -17.14
C LEU A 306 3.84 9.12 -17.88
N LYS A 307 5.05 9.18 -18.45
CA LYS A 307 5.70 8.04 -19.09
C LYS A 307 5.98 6.92 -18.08
N ARG A 308 6.44 7.26 -16.86
CA ARG A 308 6.61 6.29 -15.77
C ARG A 308 5.28 5.68 -15.35
N ALA A 309 4.23 6.50 -15.15
CA ALA A 309 2.91 6.01 -14.82
C ALA A 309 2.38 5.03 -15.87
N TRP A 310 2.56 5.36 -17.16
CA TRP A 310 2.24 4.47 -18.27
C TRP A 310 3.02 3.17 -18.23
N THR A 311 4.35 3.25 -18.02
CA THR A 311 5.22 2.07 -17.95
C THR A 311 4.89 1.21 -16.71
N MET A 312 4.64 1.83 -15.56
CA MET A 312 4.15 1.11 -14.38
C MET A 312 2.84 0.39 -14.65
N PHE A 313 1.90 1.08 -15.31
CA PHE A 313 0.58 0.53 -15.61
C PHE A 313 0.65 -0.66 -16.58
N PHE A 314 1.45 -0.59 -17.63
CA PHE A 314 1.48 -1.62 -18.67
C PHE A 314 2.63 -2.62 -18.52
N TYR A 315 3.84 -2.16 -18.29
CA TYR A 315 5.02 -3.00 -18.29
C TYR A 315 5.15 -3.84 -17.02
N PHE A 316 5.18 -3.21 -15.85
CA PHE A 316 5.33 -3.96 -14.60
C PHE A 316 4.12 -4.83 -14.26
N THR A 317 2.94 -4.49 -14.74
CA THR A 317 1.73 -5.24 -14.46
C THR A 317 1.41 -6.28 -15.52
N HIS A 318 2.17 -6.33 -16.63
CA HIS A 318 1.96 -7.26 -17.74
C HIS A 318 0.48 -7.32 -18.20
N GLY A 319 -0.15 -6.16 -18.31
CA GLY A 319 -1.54 -6.03 -18.72
C GLY A 319 -2.59 -6.32 -17.64
N MET A 320 -2.20 -6.70 -16.42
CA MET A 320 -3.17 -6.96 -15.34
C MET A 320 -3.96 -5.69 -14.96
N MET A 321 -3.31 -4.51 -14.97
CA MET A 321 -4.01 -3.24 -14.73
C MET A 321 -5.00 -2.90 -15.84
N THR A 322 -4.73 -3.28 -17.10
CA THR A 322 -5.70 -3.18 -18.18
C THR A 322 -6.91 -4.07 -17.90
N ALA A 323 -6.68 -5.31 -17.49
CA ALA A 323 -7.75 -6.20 -17.08
C ALA A 323 -8.54 -5.62 -15.88
N ALA A 324 -7.86 -5.09 -14.88
CA ALA A 324 -8.52 -4.41 -13.76
C ALA A 324 -9.40 -3.23 -14.23
N LEU A 325 -8.89 -2.39 -15.12
CA LEU A 325 -9.64 -1.27 -15.68
C LEU A 325 -10.90 -1.73 -16.45
N LEU A 326 -10.77 -2.77 -17.29
CA LEU A 326 -11.91 -3.36 -17.98
C LEU A 326 -12.94 -3.93 -17.00
N GLY A 327 -12.48 -4.58 -15.93
CA GLY A 327 -13.32 -5.07 -14.85
C GLY A 327 -14.09 -3.95 -14.14
N VAL A 328 -13.40 -2.86 -13.78
CA VAL A 328 -14.04 -1.65 -13.19
C VAL A 328 -15.10 -1.07 -14.12
N LEU A 329 -14.76 -0.85 -15.37
CA LEU A 329 -15.71 -0.29 -16.34
C LEU A 329 -16.94 -1.18 -16.48
N TRP A 330 -16.76 -2.49 -16.47
CA TRP A 330 -17.87 -3.43 -16.50
C TRP A 330 -18.69 -3.42 -15.21
N MET A 331 -18.04 -3.39 -14.04
CA MET A 331 -18.72 -3.23 -12.77
C MET A 331 -19.55 -1.94 -12.72
N LEU A 332 -19.00 -0.80 -13.15
CA LEU A 332 -19.70 0.48 -13.18
C LEU A 332 -20.92 0.48 -14.10
N ARG A 333 -20.89 -0.29 -15.20
CA ARG A 333 -22.05 -0.47 -16.10
C ARG A 333 -23.13 -1.36 -15.50
N ARG A 334 -22.77 -2.37 -14.71
CA ARG A 334 -23.69 -3.40 -14.21
C ARG A 334 -24.19 -3.11 -12.79
N THR A 335 -23.42 -2.39 -11.99
CA THR A 335 -23.80 -2.04 -10.63
C THR A 335 -24.79 -0.86 -10.65
N PRO A 336 -25.99 -0.99 -10.07
CA PRO A 336 -26.94 0.11 -9.96
C PRO A 336 -26.31 1.33 -9.29
N ARG A 337 -26.85 2.52 -9.57
CA ARG A 337 -26.45 3.74 -8.86
C ARG A 337 -26.67 3.56 -7.37
N GLY A 338 -25.65 3.82 -6.55
CA GLY A 338 -25.69 3.66 -5.10
C GLY A 338 -24.28 3.60 -4.51
N GLU A 339 -24.23 3.23 -3.25
CA GLU A 339 -22.99 3.23 -2.45
C GLU A 339 -21.91 2.32 -3.05
N THR A 340 -22.26 1.08 -3.43
CA THR A 340 -21.31 0.13 -4.04
C THR A 340 -20.66 0.72 -5.30
N ARG A 341 -21.44 1.36 -6.18
CA ARG A 341 -20.90 2.00 -7.38
C ARG A 341 -19.98 3.17 -7.05
N SER A 342 -20.31 3.96 -6.03
CA SER A 342 -19.46 5.05 -5.55
C SER A 342 -18.14 4.55 -4.97
N LEU A 343 -18.16 3.44 -4.23
CA LEU A 343 -16.95 2.80 -3.71
C LEU A 343 -16.04 2.30 -4.85
N VAL A 344 -16.59 1.61 -5.84
CA VAL A 344 -15.84 1.15 -7.02
C VAL A 344 -15.21 2.32 -7.79
N LEU A 345 -15.94 3.43 -7.94
CA LEU A 345 -15.41 4.64 -8.56
C LEU A 345 -14.28 5.26 -7.72
N ALA A 346 -14.46 5.31 -6.40
CA ALA A 346 -13.42 5.80 -5.49
C ALA A 346 -12.16 4.94 -5.55
N GLU A 347 -12.27 3.60 -5.60
CA GLU A 347 -11.14 2.70 -5.78
C GLU A 347 -10.40 2.97 -7.10
N LEU A 348 -11.12 3.20 -8.20
CA LEU A 348 -10.51 3.55 -9.49
C LEU A 348 -9.72 4.86 -9.41
N VAL A 349 -10.33 5.92 -8.85
CA VAL A 349 -9.69 7.24 -8.73
C VAL A 349 -8.47 7.17 -7.82
N LEU A 350 -8.58 6.50 -6.67
CA LEU A 350 -7.47 6.32 -5.73
C LEU A 350 -6.35 5.49 -6.34
N SER A 351 -6.67 4.44 -7.09
CA SER A 351 -5.67 3.62 -7.78
C SER A 351 -4.91 4.44 -8.83
N ALA A 352 -5.61 5.24 -9.64
CA ALA A 352 -4.98 6.13 -10.61
C ALA A 352 -4.08 7.17 -9.93
N LEU A 353 -4.56 7.79 -8.84
CA LEU A 353 -3.79 8.76 -8.08
C LEU A 353 -2.53 8.14 -7.47
N LEU A 354 -2.62 6.94 -6.90
CA LEU A 354 -1.47 6.22 -6.36
C LEU A 354 -0.44 5.89 -7.44
N VAL A 355 -0.86 5.43 -8.62
CA VAL A 355 0.04 5.19 -9.75
C VAL A 355 0.81 6.46 -10.12
N VAL A 356 0.14 7.62 -10.18
CA VAL A 356 0.78 8.90 -10.50
C VAL A 356 1.76 9.32 -9.40
N ILE A 357 1.35 9.27 -8.12
CA ILE A 357 2.20 9.67 -6.99
C ILE A 357 3.46 8.80 -6.92
N THR A 358 3.30 7.47 -7.02
CA THR A 358 4.44 6.55 -6.98
C THR A 358 5.37 6.73 -8.17
N SER A 359 4.84 7.10 -9.34
CA SER A 359 5.61 7.35 -10.56
C SER A 359 6.43 8.64 -10.50
N ALA A 360 6.03 9.61 -9.66
CA ALA A 360 6.79 10.84 -9.44
C ALA A 360 7.99 10.66 -8.50
N GLY A 361 8.06 9.54 -7.77
CA GLY A 361 9.12 9.24 -6.82
C GLY A 361 9.99 8.06 -7.26
N ILE A 362 9.84 6.93 -6.56
CA ILE A 362 10.66 5.73 -6.78
C ILE A 362 9.99 4.82 -7.81
N TYR A 363 10.76 4.43 -8.83
CA TYR A 363 10.31 3.57 -9.93
C TYR A 363 10.68 2.09 -9.67
N GLU A 364 9.89 1.42 -8.85
CA GLU A 364 10.03 -0.02 -8.57
C GLU A 364 8.67 -0.73 -8.58
N ALA A 365 8.64 -2.00 -9.02
CA ALA A 365 7.42 -2.79 -9.11
C ALA A 365 6.66 -2.91 -7.76
N ARG A 366 7.38 -2.93 -6.63
CA ARG A 366 6.77 -3.03 -5.29
C ARG A 366 5.93 -1.81 -4.89
N TYR A 367 6.19 -0.64 -5.48
CA TYR A 367 5.44 0.59 -5.12
C TYR A 367 4.04 0.66 -5.74
N ILE A 368 3.73 -0.20 -6.71
CA ILE A 368 2.37 -0.34 -7.24
C ILE A 368 1.50 -1.30 -6.41
N LEU A 369 2.09 -2.07 -5.48
CA LEU A 369 1.38 -3.02 -4.64
C LEU A 369 0.14 -2.46 -3.92
N PRO A 370 0.11 -1.19 -3.46
CA PRO A 370 -1.09 -0.63 -2.82
C PRO A 370 -2.37 -0.66 -3.66
N VAL A 371 -2.23 -0.70 -4.99
CA VAL A 371 -3.37 -0.74 -5.92
C VAL A 371 -3.96 -2.15 -6.05
N TRP A 372 -3.18 -3.17 -5.73
CA TRP A 372 -3.51 -4.54 -6.06
C TRP A 372 -4.71 -5.15 -5.33
N PRO A 373 -5.02 -4.85 -4.06
CA PRO A 373 -6.24 -5.37 -3.44
C PRO A 373 -7.50 -5.04 -4.24
N ALA A 374 -7.63 -3.78 -4.67
CA ALA A 374 -8.73 -3.35 -5.52
C ALA A 374 -8.65 -3.99 -6.91
N ALA A 375 -7.46 -4.00 -7.54
CA ALA A 375 -7.26 -4.59 -8.86
C ALA A 375 -7.62 -6.08 -8.90
N ALA A 376 -7.31 -6.86 -7.86
CA ALA A 376 -7.67 -8.27 -7.78
C ALA A 376 -9.18 -8.51 -7.86
N ILE A 377 -9.98 -7.69 -7.17
CA ILE A 377 -11.45 -7.73 -7.23
C ILE A 377 -11.96 -7.31 -8.61
N HIS A 378 -11.35 -6.26 -9.18
CA HIS A 378 -11.76 -5.77 -10.50
C HIS A 378 -11.44 -6.78 -11.60
N ILE A 379 -10.28 -7.44 -11.56
CA ILE A 379 -9.93 -8.52 -12.48
C ILE A 379 -10.93 -9.68 -12.34
N ALA A 380 -11.30 -10.04 -11.11
CA ALA A 380 -12.27 -11.09 -10.84
C ALA A 380 -13.66 -10.80 -11.42
N ALA A 381 -14.03 -9.55 -11.61
CA ALA A 381 -15.30 -9.17 -12.24
C ALA A 381 -15.45 -9.71 -13.67
N ILE A 382 -14.34 -9.80 -14.42
CA ILE A 382 -14.37 -10.22 -15.85
C ILE A 382 -14.92 -11.64 -15.99
N PRO A 383 -14.33 -12.69 -15.40
CA PRO A 383 -14.82 -14.04 -15.53
C PRO A 383 -16.25 -14.21 -14.99
N HIS A 384 -16.62 -13.49 -13.94
CA HIS A 384 -18.00 -13.53 -13.43
C HIS A 384 -19.01 -13.04 -14.47
N TYR A 385 -18.74 -11.91 -15.11
CA TYR A 385 -19.66 -11.37 -16.12
C TYR A 385 -19.65 -12.18 -17.42
N VAL A 386 -18.52 -12.73 -17.82
CA VAL A 386 -18.43 -13.65 -18.97
C VAL A 386 -19.26 -14.90 -18.72
N LEU A 387 -19.13 -15.51 -17.54
CA LEU A 387 -19.91 -16.69 -17.17
C LEU A 387 -21.43 -16.38 -17.10
N GLN A 388 -21.82 -15.25 -16.49
CA GLN A 388 -23.23 -14.83 -16.47
C GLN A 388 -23.79 -14.63 -17.89
N TRP A 389 -23.04 -13.99 -18.78
CA TRP A 389 -23.43 -13.79 -20.16
C TRP A 389 -23.57 -15.13 -20.90
N TYR A 390 -22.62 -16.04 -20.75
CA TYR A 390 -22.61 -17.36 -21.37
C TYR A 390 -23.85 -18.17 -20.94
N PHE A 391 -24.12 -18.26 -19.63
CA PHE A 391 -25.27 -19.00 -19.14
C PHE A 391 -26.61 -18.36 -19.53
N ALA A 392 -26.71 -17.04 -19.57
CA ALA A 392 -27.89 -16.34 -20.04
C ALA A 392 -28.20 -16.67 -21.51
N ARG A 393 -27.14 -16.65 -22.35
CA ARG A 393 -27.28 -16.98 -23.79
C ARG A 393 -27.68 -18.45 -24.03
N ARG A 394 -27.12 -19.37 -23.21
CA ARG A 394 -27.49 -20.79 -23.29
C ARG A 394 -28.95 -21.02 -22.93
N ARG A 395 -29.46 -20.40 -21.88
CA ARG A 395 -30.87 -20.47 -21.48
C ARG A 395 -31.80 -19.87 -22.54
N ALA A 396 -31.39 -18.80 -23.19
CA ALA A 396 -32.19 -18.19 -24.26
C ALA A 396 -32.27 -19.08 -25.53
N LYS A 397 -31.31 -19.98 -25.78
CA LYS A 397 -31.35 -20.93 -26.89
C LYS A 397 -32.14 -22.21 -26.56
N GLN A 398 -32.46 -22.44 -25.29
CA GLN A 398 -33.25 -23.61 -24.85
C GLN A 398 -34.76 -23.32 -24.72
N LYS A 399 -35.12 -22.05 -24.87
CA LYS A 399 -36.51 -21.58 -25.03
C LYS A 399 -36.83 -21.39 -26.50
#